data_30e8fbebf558640c77368997be5904b3
#
_entry.id   30e8fbebf558640c77368997be5904b3
#
_cell.length_a   1.000
_cell.length_b   1.000
_cell.length_c   1.000
_cell.angle_alpha   90.00
_cell.angle_beta   90.00
_cell.angle_gamma   90.00
#
_symmetry.space_group_name_H-M   'P 1'
#
loop_
_entity.id
_entity.type
_entity.pdbx_description
1 polymer ?
#
loop_
_entity_poly.entity_id
_entity_poly.type
_entity_poly.pdbx_seq_one_letter_code
_entity_poly.pdbx_strand_id
1 'polypeptide(L)'
;MKNRNNICTITLVALALAFALGAEASPSPGGGPTYLFSTASSNANGENGDAQDLPMITIHSTDNVIRGKTGSFVLAMSSAVDTKSTLVSGGRYVNFKVSGTAIAGVDYVLLVSPAYIGQSGYGVIQVKTLRDPRGSAFRQAYSVTVTLEPGAGYAVGASRSATMWIKP
;
A
#
# COMPACT_ATOMS: atom_id res chain seq x y z
N MET A 1 20.26 -51.18 1.81
CA MET A 1 21.49 -50.87 1.01
C MET A 1 21.31 -49.53 0.31
N LYS A 2 22.32 -48.68 0.49
CA LYS A 2 22.68 -47.47 -0.25
C LYS A 2 21.88 -46.20 -0.03
N ASN A 3 22.29 -45.52 1.02
CA ASN A 3 22.12 -44.10 1.35
C ASN A 3 22.71 -43.21 0.25
N ARG A 4 21.98 -42.20 -0.23
CA ARG A 4 22.55 -41.11 -1.03
C ARG A 4 22.09 -39.77 -0.44
N ASN A 5 22.95 -39.23 0.42
CA ASN A 5 22.91 -37.85 0.86
C ASN A 5 23.21 -36.92 -0.32
N ASN A 6 22.26 -36.10 -0.75
CA ASN A 6 22.55 -34.97 -1.61
C ASN A 6 22.63 -33.71 -0.74
N ILE A 7 23.87 -33.32 -0.44
CA ILE A 7 24.21 -32.04 0.15
C ILE A 7 24.20 -31.01 -0.99
N CYS A 8 23.20 -30.12 -0.97
CA CYS A 8 23.16 -28.98 -1.88
C CYS A 8 23.94 -27.83 -1.23
N THR A 9 25.14 -27.59 -1.72
CA THR A 9 26.02 -26.49 -1.31
C THR A 9 25.51 -25.21 -1.91
N ILE A 10 25.00 -24.29 -1.08
CA ILE A 10 24.62 -22.94 -1.49
C ILE A 10 25.87 -22.06 -1.45
N THR A 11 26.37 -21.67 -2.60
CA THR A 11 27.48 -20.72 -2.73
C THR A 11 26.95 -19.32 -2.57
N LEU A 12 27.34 -18.65 -1.48
CA LEU A 12 27.05 -17.26 -1.18
C LEU A 12 28.02 -16.39 -1.99
N VAL A 13 27.56 -15.69 -3.00
CA VAL A 13 28.34 -14.66 -3.72
C VAL A 13 28.14 -13.33 -3.04
N ALA A 14 29.14 -12.88 -2.29
CA ALA A 14 29.20 -11.52 -1.73
C ALA A 14 29.74 -10.58 -2.80
N LEU A 15 28.91 -9.64 -3.26
CA LEU A 15 29.32 -8.55 -4.13
C LEU A 15 29.66 -7.33 -3.27
N ALA A 16 30.95 -7.04 -3.13
CA ALA A 16 31.45 -5.83 -2.47
C ALA A 16 31.47 -4.67 -3.48
N LEU A 17 30.68 -3.62 -3.23
CA LEU A 17 30.74 -2.37 -4.00
C LEU A 17 31.68 -1.40 -3.26
N ALA A 18 32.83 -1.12 -3.88
CA ALA A 18 33.77 -0.11 -3.41
C ALA A 18 33.30 1.29 -3.86
N PHE A 19 33.08 2.18 -2.91
CA PHE A 19 32.90 3.61 -3.17
C PHE A 19 34.27 4.28 -3.25
N ALA A 20 34.60 4.84 -4.40
CA ALA A 20 35.74 5.73 -4.58
C ALA A 20 35.34 7.15 -4.16
N LEU A 21 36.03 7.69 -3.15
CA LEU A 21 36.02 9.11 -2.84
C LEU A 21 36.88 9.82 -3.91
N GLY A 22 36.28 10.75 -4.64
CA GLY A 22 36.99 11.74 -5.42
C GLY A 22 36.80 13.10 -4.76
N ALA A 23 37.86 13.61 -4.15
CA ALA A 23 37.94 14.97 -3.66
C ALA A 23 38.53 15.88 -4.75
N GLU A 24 38.24 17.17 -4.60
CA GLU A 24 38.91 18.36 -5.09
C GLU A 24 38.22 19.16 -6.17
N ALA A 25 37.73 20.29 -5.77
CA ALA A 25 37.52 21.43 -6.63
C ALA A 25 38.10 22.69 -5.91
N SER A 26 39.07 23.27 -6.52
CA SER A 26 39.71 24.53 -6.13
C SER A 26 38.90 25.72 -6.63
N PRO A 27 38.93 26.87 -5.99
CA PRO A 27 38.11 28.03 -6.33
C PRO A 27 38.72 28.90 -7.41
N SER A 28 37.92 29.42 -8.30
CA SER A 28 38.28 30.47 -9.24
C SER A 28 37.58 31.78 -8.84
N PRO A 29 38.27 32.91 -8.76
CA PRO A 29 37.66 34.20 -8.48
C PRO A 29 37.26 34.88 -9.78
N GLY A 30 35.96 34.99 -10.02
CA GLY A 30 35.42 35.74 -11.14
C GLY A 30 34.18 36.51 -10.71
N GLY A 31 34.34 37.85 -10.47
CA GLY A 31 33.22 38.71 -10.13
C GLY A 31 32.23 38.83 -11.28
N GLY A 32 31.00 38.36 -11.04
CA GLY A 32 29.83 38.65 -11.83
C GLY A 32 28.78 39.41 -11.03
N PRO A 33 27.91 40.18 -11.65
CA PRO A 33 27.04 41.10 -10.97
C PRO A 33 26.11 40.39 -9.97
N THR A 34 26.14 40.89 -8.74
CA THR A 34 25.26 40.46 -7.66
C THR A 34 23.82 40.84 -8.04
N TYR A 35 23.05 39.87 -8.57
CA TYR A 35 21.62 40.02 -8.59
C TYR A 35 21.13 39.93 -7.16
N LEU A 36 20.83 41.10 -6.57
CA LEU A 36 20.05 41.18 -5.36
C LEU A 36 18.67 40.57 -5.68
N PHE A 37 18.51 39.30 -5.39
CA PHE A 37 17.17 38.76 -5.21
C PHE A 37 16.58 39.51 -4.01
N SER A 38 15.82 40.54 -4.33
CA SER A 38 14.88 41.11 -3.40
C SER A 38 14.09 39.94 -2.84
N THR A 39 14.32 39.60 -1.59
CA THR A 39 13.38 38.79 -0.83
C THR A 39 12.15 39.66 -0.75
N ALA A 40 11.27 39.50 -1.75
CA ALA A 40 9.91 39.97 -1.63
C ALA A 40 9.38 39.35 -0.35
N SER A 41 9.29 40.18 0.69
CA SER A 41 8.50 39.92 1.86
C SER A 41 7.13 39.52 1.33
N SER A 42 6.85 38.24 1.26
CA SER A 42 5.52 37.76 0.98
C SER A 42 4.66 38.30 2.10
N ASN A 43 3.87 39.31 1.78
CA ASN A 43 2.78 39.73 2.63
C ASN A 43 2.02 38.47 3.01
N ALA A 44 2.07 38.16 4.28
CA ALA A 44 1.20 37.18 4.92
C ALA A 44 -0.22 37.76 4.99
N ASN A 45 -0.79 38.07 3.84
CA ASN A 45 -2.23 38.20 3.67
C ASN A 45 -2.69 36.85 3.14
N GLY A 46 -3.24 36.10 4.06
CA GLY A 46 -3.89 34.82 3.91
C GLY A 46 -4.70 34.66 2.64
N GLU A 47 -4.08 34.22 1.59
CA GLU A 47 -4.72 33.21 0.76
C GLU A 47 -4.48 31.90 1.50
N ASN A 48 -5.43 31.55 2.36
CA ASN A 48 -5.71 30.17 2.67
C ASN A 48 -5.96 29.50 1.33
N GLY A 49 -4.87 29.11 0.64
CA GLY A 49 -4.98 28.10 -0.39
C GLY A 49 -5.67 26.94 0.29
N ASP A 50 -6.92 26.70 -0.09
CA ASP A 50 -7.75 25.62 0.40
C ASP A 50 -6.88 24.38 0.43
N ALA A 51 -6.40 24.02 1.61
CA ALA A 51 -5.85 22.69 1.85
C ALA A 51 -7.04 21.78 1.51
N GLN A 52 -7.08 21.29 0.26
CA GLN A 52 -8.14 20.40 -0.17
C GLN A 52 -8.10 19.24 0.81
N ASP A 53 -9.09 19.17 1.68
CA ASP A 53 -9.27 18.07 2.60
C ASP A 53 -9.42 16.81 1.76
N LEU A 54 -8.32 16.08 1.64
CA LEU A 54 -8.31 14.84 0.89
C LEU A 54 -9.28 13.85 1.53
N PRO A 55 -10.11 13.15 0.73
CA PRO A 55 -11.00 12.15 1.27
C PRO A 55 -10.19 11.08 2.00
N MET A 56 -10.59 10.76 3.22
CA MET A 56 -9.99 9.72 4.04
C MET A 56 -10.55 8.36 3.66
N ILE A 57 -9.65 7.38 3.46
CA ILE A 57 -10.04 6.01 3.15
C ILE A 57 -9.69 5.09 4.32
N THR A 58 -10.66 4.27 4.68
CA THR A 58 -10.55 3.24 5.72
C THR A 58 -10.89 1.87 5.14
N ILE A 59 -10.44 0.81 5.82
CA ILE A 59 -10.71 -0.58 5.45
C ILE A 59 -11.17 -1.37 6.66
N HIS A 60 -12.11 -2.30 6.44
CA HIS A 60 -12.49 -3.31 7.42
C HIS A 60 -12.83 -4.63 6.72
N SER A 61 -12.68 -5.74 7.42
CA SER A 61 -13.13 -7.05 6.93
C SER A 61 -14.60 -7.25 7.30
N THR A 62 -15.36 -7.88 6.42
CA THR A 62 -16.76 -8.21 6.73
C THR A 62 -16.84 -9.32 7.76
N ASP A 63 -16.11 -10.43 7.55
CA ASP A 63 -16.08 -11.60 8.44
C ASP A 63 -14.91 -12.51 8.11
N ASN A 64 -14.71 -13.54 8.94
CA ASN A 64 -13.85 -14.66 8.58
C ASN A 64 -14.52 -15.52 7.52
N VAL A 65 -13.72 -16.17 6.67
CA VAL A 65 -14.20 -16.95 5.55
C VAL A 65 -13.83 -18.42 5.70
N ILE A 66 -14.74 -19.31 5.29
CA ILE A 66 -14.50 -20.76 5.20
C ILE A 66 -13.84 -21.07 3.86
N ARG A 67 -12.93 -22.04 3.80
CA ARG A 67 -12.27 -22.50 2.56
C ARG A 67 -13.29 -22.83 1.45
N GLY A 68 -12.96 -22.41 0.24
CA GLY A 68 -13.81 -22.55 -0.92
C GLY A 68 -14.96 -21.54 -1.00
N LYS A 69 -15.05 -20.60 -0.07
CA LYS A 69 -15.99 -19.49 -0.09
C LYS A 69 -15.28 -18.18 -0.41
N THR A 70 -16.06 -17.12 -0.63
CA THR A 70 -15.54 -15.77 -0.87
C THR A 70 -15.82 -14.90 0.36
N GLY A 71 -14.76 -14.28 0.88
CA GLY A 71 -14.84 -13.21 1.88
C GLY A 71 -14.57 -11.86 1.23
N SER A 72 -14.72 -10.77 1.97
CA SER A 72 -14.50 -9.43 1.45
C SER A 72 -13.91 -8.47 2.48
N PHE A 73 -13.10 -7.54 1.96
CA PHE A 73 -12.77 -6.32 2.66
C PHE A 73 -13.57 -5.19 2.05
N VAL A 74 -14.11 -4.32 2.88
CA VAL A 74 -14.85 -3.13 2.46
C VAL A 74 -13.96 -1.92 2.68
N LEU A 75 -13.83 -1.13 1.63
CA LEU A 75 -13.20 0.19 1.65
C LEU A 75 -14.31 1.23 1.80
N ALA A 76 -14.12 2.17 2.70
CA ALA A 76 -15.02 3.30 2.87
C ALA A 76 -14.23 4.60 2.73
N MET A 77 -14.76 5.51 1.93
CA MET A 77 -14.23 6.84 1.72
C MET A 77 -15.13 7.84 2.45
N SER A 78 -14.55 8.58 3.41
CA SER A 78 -15.25 9.72 3.99
C SER A 78 -15.24 10.85 2.97
N SER A 79 -16.36 11.54 2.80
CA SER A 79 -16.38 12.80 2.07
C SER A 79 -15.45 13.77 2.80
N ALA A 80 -14.53 14.38 2.06
CA ALA A 80 -13.98 15.65 2.50
C ALA A 80 -15.17 16.57 2.70
N VAL A 81 -15.31 17.16 3.87
CA VAL A 81 -16.40 18.09 4.16
C VAL A 81 -16.07 19.39 3.43
N ASP A 82 -16.27 19.40 2.13
CA ASP A 82 -16.39 20.64 1.39
C ASP A 82 -17.83 21.12 1.56
N THR A 83 -18.01 22.11 2.42
CA THR A 83 -19.31 22.77 2.66
C THR A 83 -19.89 23.46 1.42
N LYS A 84 -19.19 23.42 0.31
CA LYS A 84 -19.60 24.08 -0.96
C LYS A 84 -19.77 23.15 -2.15
N SER A 85 -19.33 21.90 -2.08
CA SER A 85 -19.37 20.98 -3.21
C SER A 85 -19.87 19.61 -2.77
N THR A 86 -21.13 19.36 -3.02
CA THR A 86 -21.86 18.13 -2.64
C THR A 86 -21.50 16.90 -3.48
N LEU A 87 -20.49 16.96 -4.30
CA LEU A 87 -20.15 15.86 -5.19
C LEU A 87 -18.66 15.55 -5.10
N VAL A 88 -18.31 14.49 -4.38
CA VAL A 88 -17.04 13.81 -4.64
C VAL A 88 -17.12 13.26 -6.06
N SER A 89 -16.72 14.10 -7.00
CA SER A 89 -16.77 13.78 -8.41
C SER A 89 -15.72 12.71 -8.73
N GLY A 90 -16.18 11.50 -8.95
CA GLY A 90 -15.38 10.42 -9.49
C GLY A 90 -14.95 9.38 -8.47
N GLY A 91 -14.87 8.14 -8.94
CA GLY A 91 -14.29 7.03 -8.18
C GLY A 91 -12.77 7.19 -8.03
N ARG A 92 -12.19 6.45 -7.08
CA ARG A 92 -10.75 6.49 -6.78
C ARG A 92 -10.13 5.10 -6.78
N TYR A 93 -8.91 5.03 -7.27
CA TYR A 93 -8.08 3.85 -7.15
C TYR A 93 -7.23 3.95 -5.88
N VAL A 94 -7.28 2.93 -5.05
CA VAL A 94 -6.63 2.87 -3.75
C VAL A 94 -5.58 1.78 -3.75
N ASN A 95 -4.34 2.16 -3.50
CA ASN A 95 -3.23 1.22 -3.41
C ASN A 95 -3.29 0.44 -2.10
N PHE A 96 -2.95 -0.84 -2.17
CA PHE A 96 -2.86 -1.69 -1.00
C PHE A 96 -1.79 -2.76 -1.18
N LYS A 97 -1.32 -3.29 -0.04
CA LYS A 97 -0.47 -4.47 0.03
C LYS A 97 -1.16 -5.56 0.82
N VAL A 98 -0.77 -6.80 0.54
CA VAL A 98 -1.31 -7.98 1.19
C VAL A 98 -0.20 -8.68 1.98
N SER A 99 -0.53 -9.13 3.19
CA SER A 99 0.33 -9.88 4.08
C SER A 99 -0.50 -10.92 4.85
N GLY A 100 0.15 -11.66 5.73
CA GLY A 100 -0.51 -12.67 6.55
C GLY A 100 0.13 -14.05 6.40
N THR A 101 -0.50 -15.06 6.98
CA THR A 101 -0.01 -16.45 6.95
C THR A 101 -0.59 -17.27 5.78
N ALA A 102 -1.65 -16.78 5.15
CA ALA A 102 -2.20 -17.35 3.93
C ALA A 102 -1.32 -17.04 2.71
N ILE A 103 -1.18 -17.99 1.79
CA ILE A 103 -0.34 -17.88 0.60
C ILE A 103 -1.23 -17.68 -0.62
N ALA A 104 -0.98 -16.59 -1.36
CA ALA A 104 -1.65 -16.31 -2.62
C ALA A 104 -1.37 -17.40 -3.66
N GLY A 105 -2.38 -17.82 -4.41
CA GLY A 105 -2.30 -18.93 -5.36
C GLY A 105 -2.42 -20.32 -4.71
N VAL A 106 -2.32 -20.41 -3.38
CA VAL A 106 -2.45 -21.65 -2.61
C VAL A 106 -3.73 -21.61 -1.75
N ASP A 107 -3.88 -20.61 -0.90
CA ASP A 107 -5.03 -20.51 0.02
C ASP A 107 -6.14 -19.63 -0.56
N TYR A 108 -5.80 -18.65 -1.40
CA TYR A 108 -6.73 -17.75 -2.05
C TYR A 108 -6.20 -17.26 -3.41
N VAL A 109 -7.09 -16.76 -4.25
CA VAL A 109 -6.73 -16.16 -5.54
C VAL A 109 -6.00 -14.84 -5.31
N LEU A 110 -4.88 -14.63 -5.99
CA LEU A 110 -4.06 -13.42 -5.88
C LEU A 110 -4.92 -12.16 -5.97
N LEU A 111 -4.75 -11.28 -4.98
CA LEU A 111 -5.37 -9.95 -4.98
C LEU A 111 -4.49 -8.96 -5.74
N VAL A 112 -5.10 -8.16 -6.59
CA VAL A 112 -4.40 -7.19 -7.44
C VAL A 112 -4.71 -5.78 -6.94
N SER A 113 -3.67 -5.01 -6.64
CA SER A 113 -3.74 -3.59 -6.34
C SER A 113 -3.61 -2.78 -7.65
N PRO A 114 -4.30 -1.62 -7.79
CA PRO A 114 -5.17 -0.97 -6.82
C PRO A 114 -6.62 -1.49 -6.82
N ALA A 115 -7.34 -1.24 -5.72
CA ALA A 115 -8.79 -1.44 -5.64
C ALA A 115 -9.54 -0.16 -6.03
N TYR A 116 -10.73 -0.30 -6.57
CA TYR A 116 -11.57 0.83 -6.99
C TYR A 116 -12.67 1.12 -5.97
N ILE A 117 -12.78 2.38 -5.57
CA ILE A 117 -13.93 2.92 -4.81
C ILE A 117 -14.79 3.69 -5.78
N GLY A 118 -16.06 3.32 -5.88
CA GLY A 118 -17.03 4.01 -6.75
C GLY A 118 -17.53 5.34 -6.18
N GLN A 119 -18.44 5.98 -6.91
CA GLN A 119 -19.09 7.22 -6.50
C GLN A 119 -19.93 7.08 -5.23
N SER A 120 -20.33 5.86 -4.87
CA SER A 120 -21.02 5.57 -3.60
C SER A 120 -20.14 5.78 -2.36
N GLY A 121 -18.84 6.01 -2.53
CA GLY A 121 -17.87 6.08 -1.44
C GLY A 121 -17.43 4.71 -0.91
N TYR A 122 -17.84 3.62 -1.56
CA TYR A 122 -17.49 2.27 -1.16
C TYR A 122 -16.79 1.50 -2.26
N GLY A 123 -15.86 0.65 -1.85
CA GLY A 123 -15.17 -0.33 -2.69
C GLY A 123 -15.10 -1.68 -1.99
N VAL A 124 -14.90 -2.75 -2.76
CA VAL A 124 -14.81 -4.11 -2.21
C VAL A 124 -13.61 -4.83 -2.81
N ILE A 125 -12.80 -5.44 -1.94
CA ILE A 125 -11.74 -6.36 -2.32
C ILE A 125 -12.25 -7.77 -1.97
N GLN A 126 -12.54 -8.58 -2.99
CA GLN A 126 -13.03 -9.95 -2.81
C GLN A 126 -11.86 -10.91 -2.61
N VAL A 127 -11.92 -11.72 -1.56
CA VAL A 127 -10.96 -12.80 -1.27
C VAL A 127 -11.63 -14.13 -1.61
N LYS A 128 -11.41 -14.62 -2.82
CA LYS A 128 -11.87 -15.93 -3.24
C LYS A 128 -10.91 -17.00 -2.72
N THR A 129 -11.33 -17.74 -1.69
CA THR A 129 -10.50 -18.79 -1.09
C THR A 129 -10.54 -20.06 -1.94
N LEU A 130 -9.42 -20.78 -1.96
CA LEU A 130 -9.30 -22.04 -2.68
C LEU A 130 -9.68 -23.20 -1.77
N ARG A 131 -10.22 -24.27 -2.37
CA ARG A 131 -10.51 -25.52 -1.66
C ARG A 131 -9.18 -26.21 -1.38
N ASP A 132 -8.98 -26.54 -0.15
CA ASP A 132 -7.86 -27.22 0.48
C ASP A 132 -6.69 -27.69 -0.43
N PRO A 133 -5.73 -26.82 -0.76
CA PRO A 133 -4.56 -27.21 -1.53
C PRO A 133 -3.48 -27.89 -0.68
N ARG A 134 -3.59 -27.81 0.68
CA ARG A 134 -2.59 -28.32 1.62
C ARG A 134 -2.95 -29.71 2.17
N GLY A 135 -4.08 -30.27 1.73
CA GLY A 135 -4.60 -31.55 2.22
C GLY A 135 -5.32 -31.42 3.57
N SER A 136 -6.26 -32.34 3.81
CA SER A 136 -7.16 -32.33 4.97
C SER A 136 -6.48 -32.51 6.33
N ALA A 137 -5.17 -32.81 6.36
CA ALA A 137 -4.41 -32.99 7.60
C ALA A 137 -4.15 -31.69 8.36
N PHE A 138 -4.19 -30.54 7.69
CA PHE A 138 -3.86 -29.24 8.28
C PHE A 138 -5.10 -28.36 8.44
N ARG A 139 -5.87 -28.62 9.49
CA ARG A 139 -7.03 -27.83 9.86
C ARG A 139 -6.63 -26.54 10.59
N GLN A 140 -5.74 -25.75 9.98
CA GLN A 140 -5.36 -24.44 10.53
C GLN A 140 -6.08 -23.32 9.83
N ALA A 141 -6.37 -22.26 10.60
CA ALA A 141 -6.81 -20.99 10.05
C ALA A 141 -5.58 -20.19 9.61
N TYR A 142 -5.70 -19.55 8.44
CA TYR A 142 -4.65 -18.69 7.87
C TYR A 142 -5.18 -17.27 7.71
N SER A 143 -4.35 -16.29 8.04
CA SER A 143 -4.73 -14.88 7.95
C SER A 143 -4.40 -14.27 6.60
N VAL A 144 -5.29 -13.41 6.11
CA VAL A 144 -5.05 -12.47 5.03
C VAL A 144 -5.21 -11.08 5.60
N THR A 145 -4.18 -10.26 5.53
CA THR A 145 -4.19 -8.87 5.99
C THR A 145 -4.00 -7.94 4.80
N VAL A 146 -4.93 -7.03 4.60
CA VAL A 146 -4.84 -5.98 3.60
C VAL A 146 -4.50 -4.68 4.32
N THR A 147 -3.46 -3.98 3.86
CA THR A 147 -3.04 -2.69 4.38
C THR A 147 -3.07 -1.66 3.27
N LEU A 148 -3.80 -0.56 3.48
CA LEU A 148 -3.87 0.55 2.54
C LEU A 148 -2.54 1.29 2.49
N GLU A 149 -2.16 1.72 1.29
CA GLU A 149 -0.97 2.53 1.06
C GLU A 149 -1.37 3.94 0.60
N PRO A 150 -0.56 4.96 0.91
CA PRO A 150 -0.80 6.31 0.42
C PRO A 150 -0.83 6.36 -1.11
N GLY A 151 -1.59 7.29 -1.64
CA GLY A 151 -1.71 7.50 -3.08
C GLY A 151 -2.17 8.91 -3.42
N ALA A 152 -2.26 9.22 -4.71
CA ALA A 152 -2.68 10.54 -5.17
C ALA A 152 -4.17 10.76 -4.93
N GLY A 153 -4.51 11.91 -4.35
CA GLY A 153 -5.88 12.40 -4.21
C GLY A 153 -6.71 11.73 -3.11
N TYR A 154 -6.09 11.05 -2.15
CA TYR A 154 -6.73 10.56 -0.93
C TYR A 154 -5.72 10.48 0.23
N ALA A 155 -6.23 10.48 1.45
CA ALA A 155 -5.48 10.19 2.67
C ALA A 155 -5.91 8.84 3.24
N VAL A 156 -5.00 8.16 3.93
CA VAL A 156 -5.32 6.90 4.62
C VAL A 156 -5.75 7.21 6.04
N GLY A 157 -6.95 6.77 6.41
CA GLY A 157 -7.52 6.99 7.73
C GLY A 157 -6.93 6.07 8.83
N ALA A 158 -7.45 6.21 10.04
CA ALA A 158 -6.98 5.45 11.20
C ALA A 158 -7.08 3.92 11.00
N SER A 159 -8.19 3.44 10.41
CA SER A 159 -8.39 2.03 10.06
C SER A 159 -7.76 1.72 8.70
N ARG A 160 -6.43 1.71 8.65
CA ARG A 160 -5.68 1.49 7.41
C ARG A 160 -5.39 0.03 7.11
N SER A 161 -5.64 -0.89 8.04
CA SER A 161 -5.35 -2.31 7.88
C SER A 161 -6.50 -3.14 8.43
N ALA A 162 -6.84 -4.22 7.74
CA ALA A 162 -7.84 -5.18 8.19
C ALA A 162 -7.35 -6.61 7.95
N THR A 163 -7.74 -7.52 8.83
CA THR A 163 -7.37 -8.94 8.77
C THR A 163 -8.62 -9.81 8.71
N MET A 164 -8.57 -10.80 7.84
CA MET A 164 -9.57 -11.85 7.68
C MET A 164 -8.90 -13.20 7.90
N TRP A 165 -9.58 -14.14 8.55
CA TRP A 165 -9.12 -15.51 8.73
C TRP A 165 -9.84 -16.46 7.77
N ILE A 166 -9.04 -17.25 7.03
CA ILE A 166 -9.53 -18.36 6.24
C ILE A 166 -9.57 -19.58 7.17
N LYS A 167 -10.78 -20.00 7.52
CA LYS A 167 -11.02 -21.17 8.38
C LYS A 167 -11.12 -22.45 7.56
N PRO A 168 -10.83 -23.61 8.16
CA PRO A 168 -11.00 -24.92 7.53
C PRO A 168 -12.41 -25.16 7.02
#